data_843a4eacc16f9b62b7fe217696293e47
#
_entry.id   843a4eacc16f9b62b7fe217696293e47
#
_cell.length_a   1.000
_cell.length_b   1.000
_cell.length_c   1.000
_cell.angle_alpha   90.00
_cell.angle_beta   90.00
_cell.angle_gamma   90.00
#
_symmetry.space_group_name_H-M   'P 1'
#
loop_
_entity.id
_entity.type
_entity.pdbx_description
1 polymer ?
#
loop_
_entity_poly.entity_id
_entity_poly.type
_entity_poly.pdbx_seq_one_letter_code
_entity_poly.pdbx_strand_id
1 'polypeptide(L)'
;MSLVATSALHDRAAKGEEILRVTDLVKHFPIRAGLFRKVVGQVHAVDGVDLDLKAGETLGIVGESGCGKTTLGRTIIRLLDPTAGKIEFKGVDITNYTRSQLREIRREMQIVFQDPYASLNPRMTVREIVAEPLRVHGLYNERGGKKRISEVLETVGLNPEHGNRFPHEFSGGQRQRIGVARALALNPQVMILDEP
;
A
#
# COMPACT_ATOMS: atom_id res chain seq x y z
N MET A 1 11.43 -15.39 -14.10
CA MET A 1 11.81 -13.99 -13.82
C MET A 1 13.27 -13.99 -13.40
N SER A 2 14.14 -13.27 -14.11
CA SER A 2 15.59 -13.29 -13.86
C SER A 2 15.92 -12.65 -12.51
N LEU A 3 16.90 -13.20 -11.77
CA LEU A 3 17.45 -12.62 -10.52
C LEU A 3 17.86 -11.14 -10.66
N VAL A 4 18.27 -10.72 -11.85
CA VAL A 4 18.65 -9.34 -12.19
C VAL A 4 17.44 -8.39 -12.11
N ALA A 5 16.23 -8.81 -12.53
CA ALA A 5 15.03 -7.97 -12.46
C ALA A 5 14.56 -7.76 -11.02
N THR A 6 14.83 -8.70 -10.12
CA THR A 6 14.44 -8.60 -8.70
C THR A 6 15.34 -7.64 -7.93
N SER A 7 16.65 -7.58 -8.19
CA SER A 7 17.56 -6.63 -7.52
C SER A 7 17.22 -5.18 -7.88
N ALA A 8 16.96 -4.91 -9.15
CA ALA A 8 16.59 -3.57 -9.63
C ALA A 8 15.32 -2.99 -8.97
N LEU A 9 14.38 -3.84 -8.56
CA LEU A 9 13.17 -3.40 -7.86
C LEU A 9 13.46 -2.85 -6.46
N HIS A 10 14.52 -3.30 -5.79
CA HIS A 10 14.88 -2.86 -4.44
C HIS A 10 15.88 -1.71 -4.40
N ASP A 11 16.56 -1.42 -5.53
CA ASP A 11 17.42 -0.25 -5.61
C ASP A 11 16.58 1.02 -5.55
N ARG A 12 17.00 2.01 -4.75
CA ARG A 12 16.26 3.26 -4.66
C ARG A 12 16.39 4.04 -5.97
N ALA A 13 15.23 4.46 -6.50
CA ALA A 13 15.16 5.34 -7.66
C ALA A 13 15.81 6.70 -7.34
N ALA A 14 16.54 7.26 -8.27
CA ALA A 14 17.09 8.60 -8.14
C ALA A 14 15.97 9.65 -8.15
N LYS A 15 16.17 10.76 -7.45
CA LYS A 15 15.17 11.84 -7.41
C LYS A 15 14.84 12.31 -8.84
N GLY A 16 13.56 12.34 -9.18
CA GLY A 16 13.06 12.72 -10.51
C GLY A 16 12.97 11.56 -11.51
N GLU A 17 13.49 10.38 -11.18
CA GLU A 17 13.30 9.17 -11.98
C GLU A 17 11.85 8.68 -11.86
N GLU A 18 11.28 8.22 -12.97
CA GLU A 18 9.92 7.66 -12.98
C GLU A 18 9.88 6.34 -12.18
N ILE A 19 9.01 6.28 -11.19
CA ILE A 19 8.90 5.12 -10.30
C ILE A 19 7.62 4.32 -10.51
N LEU A 20 6.55 5.00 -10.94
CA LEU A 20 5.26 4.38 -11.20
C LEU A 20 4.67 5.00 -12.46
N ARG A 21 4.21 4.16 -13.37
CA ARG A 21 3.42 4.54 -14.54
C ARG A 21 2.18 3.68 -14.62
N VAL A 22 1.05 4.32 -14.84
CA VAL A 22 -0.25 3.69 -15.03
C VAL A 22 -0.79 4.18 -16.36
N THR A 23 -1.24 3.27 -17.22
CA THR A 23 -1.73 3.59 -18.55
C THR A 23 -3.08 2.92 -18.79
N ASP A 24 -4.08 3.73 -19.17
CA ASP A 24 -5.44 3.30 -19.50
C ASP A 24 -6.04 2.33 -18.46
N LEU A 25 -5.84 2.63 -17.16
CA LEU A 25 -6.23 1.74 -16.09
C LEU A 25 -7.75 1.69 -15.94
N VAL A 26 -8.29 0.48 -16.02
CA VAL A 26 -9.71 0.20 -15.89
C VAL A 26 -9.96 -0.76 -14.73
N LYS A 27 -10.95 -0.44 -13.88
CA LYS A 27 -11.49 -1.36 -12.87
C LYS A 27 -13.00 -1.31 -12.84
N HIS A 28 -13.62 -2.35 -13.36
CA HIS A 28 -15.06 -2.55 -13.33
C HIS A 28 -15.42 -3.69 -12.38
N PHE A 29 -16.54 -3.55 -11.69
CA PHE A 29 -17.08 -4.58 -10.79
C PHE A 29 -18.37 -5.13 -11.40
N PRO A 30 -18.48 -6.45 -11.62
CA PRO A 30 -19.68 -7.05 -12.18
C PRO A 30 -20.83 -7.04 -11.16
N ILE A 31 -21.99 -6.53 -11.57
CA ILE A 31 -23.25 -6.64 -10.85
C ILE A 31 -23.86 -8.00 -11.20
N ARG A 32 -24.04 -8.85 -10.21
CA ARG A 32 -24.62 -10.19 -10.40
C ARG A 32 -26.01 -10.26 -9.77
N ALA A 33 -27.00 -10.75 -10.50
CA ALA A 33 -28.38 -10.93 -10.04
C ALA A 33 -28.93 -12.31 -10.36
N GLY A 34 -30.03 -12.67 -9.66
CA GLY A 34 -30.74 -13.92 -9.80
C GLY A 34 -30.06 -15.13 -9.14
N LEU A 35 -30.78 -16.26 -9.10
CA LEU A 35 -30.34 -17.51 -8.46
C LEU A 35 -29.05 -18.05 -9.07
N PHE A 36 -28.81 -17.83 -10.34
CA PHE A 36 -27.63 -18.28 -11.09
C PHE A 36 -26.51 -17.23 -11.14
N ARG A 37 -26.59 -16.13 -10.36
CA ARG A 37 -25.56 -15.07 -10.27
C ARG A 37 -25.10 -14.55 -11.66
N LYS A 38 -26.03 -14.43 -12.63
CA LYS A 38 -25.69 -13.88 -13.95
C LYS A 38 -25.25 -12.43 -13.83
N VAL A 39 -24.24 -12.05 -14.64
CA VAL A 39 -23.80 -10.65 -14.74
C VAL A 39 -24.88 -9.88 -15.48
N VAL A 40 -25.48 -8.89 -14.81
CA VAL A 40 -26.56 -8.05 -15.35
C VAL A 40 -26.12 -6.61 -15.63
N GLY A 41 -24.88 -6.24 -15.21
CA GLY A 41 -24.30 -4.91 -15.41
C GLY A 41 -22.92 -4.84 -14.82
N GLN A 42 -22.30 -3.65 -14.91
CA GLN A 42 -20.99 -3.36 -14.33
C GLN A 42 -21.02 -1.99 -13.64
N VAL A 43 -20.29 -1.86 -12.53
CA VAL A 43 -19.95 -0.59 -11.93
C VAL A 43 -18.57 -0.18 -12.43
N HIS A 44 -18.49 0.92 -13.15
CA HIS A 44 -17.26 1.52 -13.67
C HIS A 44 -16.62 2.36 -12.55
N ALA A 45 -15.78 1.76 -11.74
CA ALA A 45 -15.17 2.44 -10.60
C ALA A 45 -13.89 3.19 -10.97
N VAL A 46 -13.16 2.70 -11.98
CA VAL A 46 -12.02 3.36 -12.63
C VAL A 46 -12.17 3.09 -14.11
N ASP A 47 -12.06 4.10 -14.96
CA ASP A 47 -12.34 4.00 -16.38
C ASP A 47 -11.35 4.84 -17.19
N GLY A 48 -10.27 4.21 -17.68
CA GLY A 48 -9.25 4.81 -18.53
C GLY A 48 -8.39 5.87 -17.82
N VAL A 49 -7.79 5.55 -16.67
CA VAL A 49 -6.95 6.50 -15.92
C VAL A 49 -5.48 6.34 -16.28
N ASP A 50 -4.85 7.45 -16.66
CA ASP A 50 -3.41 7.59 -16.83
C ASP A 50 -2.79 8.41 -15.70
N LEU A 51 -1.65 7.98 -15.17
CA LEU A 51 -0.83 8.77 -14.26
C LEU A 51 0.62 8.28 -14.26
N ASP A 52 1.53 9.18 -13.96
CA ASP A 52 2.92 8.88 -13.66
C ASP A 52 3.33 9.52 -12.33
N LEU A 53 4.28 8.89 -11.65
CA LEU A 53 4.86 9.37 -10.39
C LEU A 53 6.37 9.23 -10.44
N LYS A 54 7.07 10.30 -10.08
CA LYS A 54 8.53 10.33 -9.99
C LYS A 54 9.02 10.18 -8.55
N ALA A 55 10.21 9.66 -8.38
CA ALA A 55 10.84 9.55 -7.08
C ALA A 55 11.01 10.92 -6.42
N GLY A 56 10.52 11.04 -5.18
CA GLY A 56 10.51 12.28 -4.41
C GLY A 56 9.36 13.24 -4.76
N GLU A 57 8.41 12.81 -5.58
CA GLU A 57 7.20 13.54 -5.92
C GLU A 57 6.02 13.13 -5.03
N THR A 58 5.09 14.06 -4.83
CA THR A 58 3.79 13.80 -4.22
C THR A 58 2.71 14.14 -5.23
N LEU A 59 1.94 13.15 -5.65
CA LEU A 59 0.80 13.29 -6.56
C LEU A 59 -0.50 13.32 -5.75
N GLY A 60 -1.25 14.42 -5.83
CA GLY A 60 -2.58 14.55 -5.21
C GLY A 60 -3.68 14.12 -6.16
N ILE A 61 -4.55 13.19 -5.73
CA ILE A 61 -5.74 12.75 -6.47
C ILE A 61 -6.97 13.29 -5.77
N VAL A 62 -7.69 14.19 -6.42
CA VAL A 62 -8.86 14.89 -5.89
C VAL A 62 -10.11 14.49 -6.66
N GLY A 63 -11.24 14.42 -5.98
CA GLY A 63 -12.54 14.12 -6.57
C GLY A 63 -13.61 13.91 -5.51
N GLU A 64 -14.86 13.86 -5.91
CA GLU A 64 -16.01 13.67 -5.02
C GLU A 64 -15.97 12.33 -4.27
N SER A 65 -16.73 12.23 -3.18
CA SER A 65 -16.87 10.94 -2.48
C SER A 65 -17.49 9.89 -3.41
N GLY A 66 -16.91 8.69 -3.43
CA GLY A 66 -17.39 7.60 -4.28
C GLY A 66 -16.93 7.64 -5.75
N CYS A 67 -16.14 8.64 -6.20
CA CYS A 67 -15.65 8.71 -7.58
C CYS A 67 -14.55 7.71 -7.94
N GLY A 68 -14.18 6.79 -7.03
CA GLY A 68 -13.24 5.71 -7.34
C GLY A 68 -11.80 5.89 -6.85
N LYS A 69 -11.44 6.96 -6.11
CA LYS A 69 -10.07 7.22 -5.60
C LYS A 69 -9.48 6.03 -4.85
N THR A 70 -10.21 5.52 -3.86
CA THR A 70 -9.82 4.33 -3.09
C THR A 70 -9.65 3.10 -3.97
N THR A 71 -10.56 2.91 -4.95
CA THR A 71 -10.47 1.80 -5.93
C THR A 71 -9.22 1.94 -6.80
N LEU A 72 -8.92 3.14 -7.27
CA LEU A 72 -7.73 3.44 -8.05
C LEU A 72 -6.46 3.08 -7.26
N GLY A 73 -6.30 3.62 -6.05
CA GLY A 73 -5.16 3.32 -5.19
C GLY A 73 -4.98 1.82 -4.93
N ARG A 74 -6.06 1.11 -4.60
CA ARG A 74 -6.03 -0.35 -4.38
C ARG A 74 -5.72 -1.15 -5.64
N THR A 75 -6.11 -0.67 -6.81
CA THR A 75 -5.81 -1.31 -8.10
C THR A 75 -4.34 -1.10 -8.46
N ILE A 76 -3.79 0.09 -8.25
CA ILE A 76 -2.37 0.40 -8.50
C ILE A 76 -1.45 -0.55 -7.72
N ILE A 77 -1.69 -0.77 -6.42
CA ILE A 77 -0.86 -1.69 -5.62
C ILE A 77 -1.27 -3.16 -5.78
N ARG A 78 -2.15 -3.48 -6.72
CA ARG A 78 -2.60 -4.85 -7.01
C ARG A 78 -3.23 -5.56 -5.79
N LEU A 79 -3.96 -4.80 -4.93
CA LEU A 79 -4.93 -5.37 -3.98
C LEU A 79 -6.23 -5.74 -4.69
N LEU A 80 -6.58 -4.99 -5.74
CA LEU A 80 -7.63 -5.30 -6.69
C LEU A 80 -6.98 -5.57 -8.05
N ASP A 81 -7.37 -6.66 -8.70
CA ASP A 81 -6.91 -6.93 -10.06
C ASP A 81 -7.54 -5.92 -11.02
N PRO A 82 -6.77 -5.29 -11.93
CA PRO A 82 -7.33 -4.43 -12.97
C PRO A 82 -8.22 -5.23 -13.93
N THR A 83 -9.18 -4.56 -14.54
CA THR A 83 -9.99 -5.13 -15.62
C THR A 83 -9.28 -4.99 -16.97
N ALA A 84 -8.60 -3.85 -17.17
CA ALA A 84 -7.75 -3.54 -18.32
C ALA A 84 -6.72 -2.48 -17.94
N GLY A 85 -5.86 -2.13 -18.90
CA GLY A 85 -4.80 -1.15 -18.71
C GLY A 85 -3.50 -1.77 -18.24
N LYS A 86 -2.51 -0.92 -17.91
CA LYS A 86 -1.15 -1.32 -17.56
C LYS A 86 -0.66 -0.60 -16.31
N ILE A 87 0.09 -1.32 -15.47
CA ILE A 87 0.74 -0.78 -14.27
C ILE A 87 2.22 -1.16 -14.33
N GLU A 88 3.09 -0.18 -14.39
CA GLU A 88 4.54 -0.36 -14.39
C GLU A 88 5.15 0.24 -13.13
N PHE A 89 5.93 -0.56 -12.42
CA PHE A 89 6.71 -0.12 -11.28
C PHE A 89 8.20 -0.22 -11.64
N LYS A 90 8.90 0.93 -11.66
CA LYS A 90 10.31 1.03 -12.08
C LYS A 90 10.57 0.37 -13.44
N GLY A 91 9.70 0.67 -14.41
CA GLY A 91 9.77 0.12 -15.78
C GLY A 91 9.41 -1.35 -15.91
N VAL A 92 9.03 -2.02 -14.81
CA VAL A 92 8.59 -3.42 -14.82
C VAL A 92 7.07 -3.49 -14.83
N ASP A 93 6.49 -4.14 -15.83
CA ASP A 93 5.05 -4.38 -15.90
C ASP A 93 4.61 -5.40 -14.83
N ILE A 94 3.81 -4.93 -13.87
CA ILE A 94 3.27 -5.72 -12.75
C ILE A 94 1.79 -6.07 -12.92
N THR A 95 1.19 -5.70 -14.06
CA THR A 95 -0.26 -5.80 -14.30
C THR A 95 -0.80 -7.21 -14.11
N ASN A 96 -0.06 -8.22 -14.54
CA ASN A 96 -0.49 -9.62 -14.48
C ASN A 96 0.33 -10.46 -13.48
N TYR A 97 1.01 -9.82 -12.53
CA TYR A 97 1.79 -10.54 -11.53
C TYR A 97 0.91 -11.44 -10.66
N THR A 98 1.40 -12.64 -10.40
CA THR A 98 0.84 -13.58 -9.44
C THR A 98 1.03 -13.07 -8.00
N ARG A 99 0.29 -13.63 -7.04
CA ARG A 99 0.42 -13.25 -5.62
C ARG A 99 1.84 -13.42 -5.07
N SER A 100 2.58 -14.43 -5.54
CA SER A 100 3.97 -14.66 -5.13
C SER A 100 4.90 -13.58 -5.69
N GLN A 101 4.74 -13.18 -6.95
CA GLN A 101 5.51 -12.10 -7.56
C GLN A 101 5.20 -10.73 -6.94
N LEU A 102 3.93 -10.49 -6.58
CA LEU A 102 3.52 -9.26 -5.90
C LEU A 102 4.08 -9.14 -4.48
N ARG A 103 4.59 -10.20 -3.87
CA ARG A 103 5.19 -10.13 -2.53
C ARG A 103 6.35 -9.15 -2.47
N GLU A 104 7.22 -9.16 -3.47
CA GLU A 104 8.37 -8.24 -3.55
C GLU A 104 7.91 -6.80 -3.84
N ILE A 105 6.92 -6.64 -4.72
CA ILE A 105 6.33 -5.33 -5.02
C ILE A 105 5.68 -4.72 -3.77
N ARG A 106 4.97 -5.52 -2.97
CA ARG A 106 4.32 -5.07 -1.74
C ARG A 106 5.29 -4.64 -0.64
N ARG A 107 6.55 -5.00 -0.73
CA ARG A 107 7.61 -4.46 0.12
C ARG A 107 7.90 -3.00 -0.24
N GLU A 108 7.92 -2.69 -1.54
CA GLU A 108 8.31 -1.41 -2.09
C GLU A 108 7.14 -0.42 -2.26
N MET A 109 5.90 -0.94 -2.30
CA MET A 109 4.68 -0.15 -2.44
C MET A 109 3.75 -0.45 -1.27
N GLN A 110 3.45 0.56 -0.45
CA GLN A 110 2.60 0.42 0.73
C GLN A 110 1.36 1.31 0.63
N ILE A 111 0.30 0.92 1.36
CA ILE A 111 -0.93 1.70 1.48
C ILE A 111 -1.27 1.96 2.94
N VAL A 112 -1.68 3.18 3.23
CA VAL A 112 -2.34 3.57 4.48
C VAL A 112 -3.83 3.73 4.18
N PHE A 113 -4.66 2.97 4.88
CA PHE A 113 -6.11 2.96 4.67
C PHE A 113 -6.80 4.09 5.43
N GLN A 114 -7.93 4.54 4.90
CA GLN A 114 -8.79 5.58 5.44
C GLN A 114 -9.25 5.30 6.89
N ASP A 115 -9.62 4.05 7.20
CA ASP A 115 -10.12 3.68 8.53
C ASP A 115 -8.99 3.08 9.39
N PRO A 116 -8.47 3.85 10.38
CA PRO A 116 -7.45 3.37 11.29
C PRO A 116 -7.97 2.31 12.27
N TYR A 117 -9.29 2.26 12.54
CA TYR A 117 -9.88 1.27 13.43
C TYR A 117 -9.92 -0.11 12.81
N ALA A 118 -10.37 -0.20 11.55
CA ALA A 118 -10.44 -1.46 10.82
C ALA A 118 -9.07 -1.96 10.37
N SER A 119 -8.07 -1.05 10.25
CA SER A 119 -6.75 -1.39 9.72
C SER A 119 -5.77 -1.96 10.74
N LEU A 120 -6.01 -1.78 12.06
CA LEU A 120 -5.14 -2.25 13.13
C LEU A 120 -5.77 -3.43 13.87
N ASN A 121 -5.02 -4.52 14.06
CA ASN A 121 -5.48 -5.64 14.87
C ASN A 121 -5.54 -5.23 16.35
N PRO A 122 -6.72 -5.18 16.99
CA PRO A 122 -6.87 -4.70 18.38
C PRO A 122 -6.25 -5.63 19.44
N ARG A 123 -5.87 -6.85 19.04
CA ARG A 123 -5.24 -7.85 19.92
C ARG A 123 -3.71 -7.80 19.90
N MET A 124 -3.13 -6.98 19.05
CA MET A 124 -1.69 -6.79 18.94
C MET A 124 -1.28 -5.48 19.59
N THR A 125 -0.11 -5.46 20.21
CA THR A 125 0.51 -4.22 20.67
C THR A 125 0.97 -3.37 19.48
N VAL A 126 1.17 -2.07 19.67
CA VAL A 126 1.68 -1.17 18.64
C VAL A 126 3.01 -1.66 18.07
N ARG A 127 3.91 -2.15 18.94
CA ARG A 127 5.18 -2.75 18.53
C ARG A 127 5.00 -3.94 17.60
N GLU A 128 4.06 -4.82 17.92
CA GLU A 128 3.75 -6.00 17.09
C GLU A 128 3.16 -5.62 15.75
N ILE A 129 2.24 -4.63 15.71
CA ILE A 129 1.63 -4.10 14.49
C ILE A 129 2.70 -3.52 13.55
N VAL A 130 3.63 -2.71 14.09
CA VAL A 130 4.70 -2.11 13.28
C VAL A 130 5.75 -3.14 12.87
N ALA A 131 5.97 -4.20 13.68
CA ALA A 131 6.88 -5.29 13.38
C ALA A 131 6.32 -6.28 12.35
N GLU A 132 5.00 -6.39 12.22
CA GLU A 132 4.34 -7.40 11.39
C GLU A 132 4.85 -7.42 9.94
N PRO A 133 4.89 -6.29 9.19
CA PRO A 133 5.41 -6.30 7.82
C PRO A 133 6.88 -6.72 7.75
N LEU A 134 7.71 -6.35 8.72
CA LEU A 134 9.11 -6.81 8.77
C LEU A 134 9.21 -8.33 8.94
N ARG A 135 8.34 -8.92 9.77
CA ARG A 135 8.29 -10.39 9.98
C ARG A 135 7.80 -11.11 8.73
N VAL A 136 6.72 -10.61 8.10
CA VAL A 136 6.16 -11.18 6.87
C VAL A 136 7.20 -11.24 5.74
N HIS A 137 8.05 -10.20 5.63
CA HIS A 137 9.09 -10.13 4.61
C HIS A 137 10.45 -10.72 5.05
N GLY A 138 10.54 -11.32 6.25
CA GLY A 138 11.78 -11.91 6.75
C GLY A 138 12.88 -10.90 7.08
N LEU A 139 12.52 -9.63 7.30
CA LEU A 139 13.44 -8.53 7.57
C LEU A 139 13.58 -8.24 9.07
N TYR A 140 12.77 -8.88 9.91
CA TYR A 140 12.84 -8.71 11.36
C TYR A 140 13.96 -9.55 11.94
N ASN A 141 14.97 -8.89 12.51
CA ASN A 141 15.90 -9.50 13.46
C ASN A 141 15.80 -8.76 14.81
N GLU A 142 16.16 -9.43 15.91
CA GLU A 142 15.89 -8.90 17.25
C GLU A 142 16.54 -7.53 17.52
N ARG A 143 17.73 -7.27 17.00
CA ARG A 143 18.44 -5.99 17.22
C ARG A 143 17.96 -4.91 16.24
N GLY A 144 18.02 -5.19 14.94
CA GLY A 144 17.66 -4.23 13.89
C GLY A 144 16.16 -3.94 13.84
N GLY A 145 15.31 -4.96 14.07
CA GLY A 145 13.87 -4.78 14.07
C GLY A 145 13.37 -3.89 15.20
N LYS A 146 13.88 -4.08 16.42
CA LYS A 146 13.53 -3.21 17.56
C LYS A 146 13.94 -1.75 17.32
N LYS A 147 15.16 -1.52 16.83
CA LYS A 147 15.65 -0.20 16.48
C LYS A 147 14.78 0.45 15.43
N ARG A 148 14.48 -0.26 14.34
CA ARG A 148 13.63 0.23 13.24
C ARG A 148 12.24 0.61 13.70
N ILE A 149 11.61 -0.18 14.59
CA ILE A 149 10.31 0.13 15.16
C ILE A 149 10.35 1.44 15.96
N SER A 150 11.36 1.63 16.79
CA SER A 150 11.52 2.88 17.55
C SER A 150 11.68 4.08 16.63
N GLU A 151 12.55 3.99 15.61
CA GLU A 151 12.78 5.04 14.63
C GLU A 151 11.49 5.45 13.89
N VAL A 152 10.69 4.49 13.43
CA VAL A 152 9.45 4.83 12.70
C VAL A 152 8.37 5.38 13.62
N LEU A 153 8.29 4.94 14.88
CA LEU A 153 7.38 5.54 15.85
C LEU A 153 7.76 6.99 16.15
N GLU A 154 9.03 7.29 16.35
CA GLU A 154 9.53 8.66 16.50
C GLU A 154 9.26 9.51 15.25
N THR A 155 9.48 8.96 14.05
CA THR A 155 9.23 9.65 12.78
C THR A 155 7.78 10.12 12.65
N VAL A 156 6.82 9.34 13.16
CA VAL A 156 5.40 9.72 13.15
C VAL A 156 4.96 10.51 14.39
N GLY A 157 5.91 10.89 15.27
CA GLY A 157 5.65 11.67 16.49
C GLY A 157 4.97 10.87 17.59
N LEU A 158 5.24 9.57 17.67
CA LEU A 158 4.80 8.71 18.78
C LEU A 158 6.00 8.34 19.67
N ASN A 159 5.77 8.27 21.00
CA ASN A 159 6.80 7.83 21.93
C ASN A 159 7.03 6.31 21.77
N PRO A 160 8.26 5.83 21.46
CA PRO A 160 8.58 4.40 21.34
C PRO A 160 8.29 3.59 22.61
N GLU A 161 8.32 4.20 23.79
CA GLU A 161 7.98 3.53 25.04
C GLU A 161 6.52 3.06 25.09
N HIS A 162 5.64 3.72 24.34
CA HIS A 162 4.24 3.33 24.19
C HIS A 162 4.04 2.12 23.25
N GLY A 163 5.10 1.57 22.69
CA GLY A 163 5.05 0.41 21.79
C GLY A 163 4.41 -0.84 22.38
N ASN A 164 4.38 -0.97 23.71
CA ASN A 164 3.74 -2.11 24.38
C ASN A 164 2.24 -1.91 24.66
N ARG A 165 1.68 -0.73 24.34
CA ARG A 165 0.25 -0.44 24.48
C ARG A 165 -0.54 -1.02 23.30
N PHE A 166 -1.84 -1.19 23.52
CA PHE A 166 -2.78 -1.65 22.50
C PHE A 166 -3.41 -0.46 21.74
N PRO A 167 -3.90 -0.65 20.50
CA PRO A 167 -4.50 0.42 19.72
C PRO A 167 -5.64 1.17 20.42
N HIS A 168 -6.44 0.49 21.24
CA HIS A 168 -7.56 1.12 21.95
C HIS A 168 -7.15 2.13 23.00
N GLU A 169 -5.88 2.15 23.44
CA GLU A 169 -5.31 3.10 24.38
C GLU A 169 -4.85 4.43 23.71
N PHE A 170 -5.03 4.54 22.38
CA PHE A 170 -4.61 5.69 21.60
C PHE A 170 -5.80 6.44 21.01
N SER A 171 -5.65 7.75 20.80
CA SER A 171 -6.63 8.57 20.09
C SER A 171 -6.74 8.16 18.60
N GLY A 172 -7.80 8.58 17.90
CA GLY A 172 -7.98 8.32 16.47
C GLY A 172 -6.78 8.76 15.64
N GLY A 173 -6.30 10.00 15.84
CA GLY A 173 -5.13 10.51 15.12
C GLY A 173 -3.83 9.78 15.47
N GLN A 174 -3.67 9.29 16.70
CA GLN A 174 -2.51 8.45 17.07
C GLN A 174 -2.59 7.07 16.39
N ARG A 175 -3.78 6.47 16.28
CA ARG A 175 -3.96 5.21 15.54
C ARG A 175 -3.64 5.37 14.05
N GLN A 176 -4.03 6.50 13.45
CA GLN A 176 -3.63 6.83 12.08
C GLN A 176 -2.10 6.85 11.95
N ARG A 177 -1.40 7.51 12.86
CA ARG A 177 0.07 7.53 12.90
C ARG A 177 0.68 6.14 13.07
N ILE A 178 0.06 5.24 13.84
CA ILE A 178 0.48 3.83 13.94
C ILE A 178 0.36 3.14 12.58
N GLY A 179 -0.74 3.37 11.85
CA GLY A 179 -0.91 2.87 10.47
C GLY A 179 0.18 3.36 9.51
N VAL A 180 0.53 4.65 9.60
CA VAL A 180 1.65 5.24 8.84
C VAL A 180 2.98 4.61 9.23
N ALA A 181 3.25 4.45 10.55
CA ALA A 181 4.48 3.82 11.05
C ALA A 181 4.62 2.38 10.54
N ARG A 182 3.52 1.60 10.52
CA ARG A 182 3.48 0.25 9.95
C ARG A 182 3.90 0.24 8.49
N ALA A 183 3.36 1.14 7.68
CA ALA A 183 3.73 1.25 6.28
C ALA A 183 5.20 1.68 6.08
N LEU A 184 5.69 2.63 6.88
CA LEU A 184 7.07 3.11 6.85
C LEU A 184 8.09 2.06 7.33
N ALA A 185 7.69 1.04 8.09
CA ALA A 185 8.60 0.04 8.63
C ALA A 185 9.44 -0.65 7.55
N LEU A 186 8.84 -0.93 6.39
CA LEU A 186 9.51 -1.54 5.23
C LEU A 186 10.38 -0.56 4.43
N ASN A 187 10.34 0.75 4.73
CA ASN A 187 11.04 1.78 3.97
C ASN A 187 10.63 1.81 2.47
N PRO A 188 9.33 1.85 2.16
CA PRO A 188 8.82 1.73 0.81
C PRO A 188 9.28 2.89 -0.09
N GLN A 189 9.25 2.67 -1.40
CA GLN A 189 9.54 3.70 -2.39
C GLN A 189 8.27 4.44 -2.85
N VAL A 190 7.11 3.79 -2.77
CA VAL A 190 5.80 4.40 -3.04
C VAL A 190 4.87 4.19 -1.85
N MET A 191 4.22 5.24 -1.42
CA MET A 191 3.14 5.19 -0.43
C MET A 191 1.86 5.75 -1.01
N ILE A 192 0.79 4.99 -0.92
CA ILE A 192 -0.57 5.46 -1.24
C ILE A 192 -1.26 5.79 0.08
N LEU A 193 -1.73 7.02 0.20
CA LEU A 193 -2.45 7.51 1.37
C LEU A 193 -3.92 7.69 0.97
N ASP A 194 -4.78 6.82 1.48
CA ASP A 194 -6.23 6.83 1.18
C ASP A 194 -6.93 7.62 2.29
N GLU A 195 -7.15 8.93 2.07
CA GLU A 195 -7.74 9.90 3.02
C GLU A 195 -7.09 9.81 4.43
N PRO A 196 -5.77 10.04 4.55
CA PRO A 196 -5.00 9.80 5.77
C PRO A 196 -5.31 10.80 6.90
#